data_04feeba7b4f11910fe5573b7d95f7c33
#
_entry.id   04feeba7b4f11910fe5573b7d95f7c33
#
_cell.length_a   1.000
_cell.length_b   1.000
_cell.length_c   1.000
_cell.angle_alpha   90.00
_cell.angle_beta   90.00
_cell.angle_gamma   90.00
#
_symmetry.space_group_name_H-M   'P 1'
#
loop_
_entity.id
_entity.type
_entity.pdbx_description
1 polymer ?
#
loop_
_entity_poly.entity_id
_entity_poly.type
_entity_poly.pdbx_seq_one_letter_code
_entity_poly.pdbx_strand_id
1 'polypeptide(L)'
;MEICGNNRWFLIMQNQYKYDVIVVGAGHAGTEAAAAAARLGARVVLLTGNLDTVGQMSCNPAIGGVAKGQIVREIDALCGLMGQTIDRTGIQFRLLNSRKGAAMHSPRAQADKKAYQFDIKRQIEENPNIDLRQEIVEDLLTETHEGKTSIRGVKVRGDAHFLADAVVLTTGTFLQAIMHTGEAKTAGGRAGEGTTSGISQAFARLGFRVERFKTGTPARLNGRTIDYSKTEMQPGDDRPQAFSFMTDSLPLPQLPCWITYTNESVHDLIRANLHRAPMYTGQIRSSGPRYCPSIEDKVVRFADKDRHQLFLEPEGRTTQEIYVNGISTSLPRDVQDQMFRMIPGLEHAQIMRYGYAVEYDFCPPDQLYPWLETKNVGGLYFAGQLNGTTGYEEAGAQGLVAGANAALRLLGKSEFVLNRDEAYIGVLVDDLVTCGVDEPYRMFTSRAEYRMMLRQDNADRRLTPIGYKLGLVDQLRYNRFTEKLEQIELAKRAVASLRIGDVPGDKYLKRNEVTWQELLERFPESLSRFPEQIGLQVEYDIKYEGYVARQQVQVERQQRMMDKKIPSDFDYLSIVSLRNEAKQKFTRVRPQNLDQASRISGITPADISLVLSYLENPKLRNKKTSAAESIDGDIQ
;
A
#
# COMPACT_ATOMS: atom_id res chain seq x y z
N MET A 1 20.37 55.41 24.20
CA MET A 1 20.96 55.40 22.86
C MET A 1 21.21 53.96 22.46
N GLU A 2 20.41 53.50 21.54
CA GLU A 2 20.58 52.41 20.58
C GLU A 2 21.17 51.08 21.04
N ILE A 3 20.32 50.20 21.57
CA ILE A 3 20.40 48.75 21.38
C ILE A 3 19.04 48.27 20.92
N CYS A 4 18.70 48.47 19.67
CA CYS A 4 17.45 48.02 19.07
C CYS A 4 17.70 47.68 17.59
N GLY A 5 18.46 46.61 17.32
CA GLY A 5 18.77 46.26 15.95
C GLY A 5 19.06 44.77 15.65
N ASN A 6 19.43 43.95 16.65
CA ASN A 6 19.99 42.62 16.38
C ASN A 6 19.12 41.41 16.82
N ASN A 7 17.99 41.61 17.51
CA ASN A 7 17.22 40.49 18.05
C ASN A 7 16.29 39.82 17.02
N ARG A 8 15.91 40.48 15.93
CA ARG A 8 15.01 39.88 14.92
C ARG A 8 15.69 38.80 14.07
N TRP A 9 16.99 38.98 13.76
CA TRP A 9 17.75 37.98 12.99
C TRP A 9 18.13 36.76 13.85
N PHE A 10 18.38 36.95 15.15
CA PHE A 10 18.69 35.86 16.09
C PHE A 10 17.43 35.01 16.40
N LEU A 11 16.24 35.61 16.49
CA LEU A 11 14.97 34.91 16.67
C LEU A 11 14.57 34.12 15.43
N ILE A 12 14.89 34.60 14.23
CA ILE A 12 14.60 33.87 12.97
C ILE A 12 15.50 32.64 12.83
N MET A 13 16.72 32.65 13.36
CA MET A 13 17.60 31.45 13.37
C MET A 13 17.24 30.41 14.45
N GLN A 14 16.57 30.78 15.52
CA GLN A 14 16.26 29.86 16.64
C GLN A 14 15.17 28.83 16.33
N ASN A 15 14.32 29.03 15.31
CA ASN A 15 13.20 28.14 14.97
C ASN A 15 13.36 27.39 13.63
N GLN A 16 14.62 27.15 13.20
CA GLN A 16 14.94 26.43 11.99
C GLN A 16 15.68 25.12 12.28
N TYR A 17 15.13 23.99 11.82
CA TYR A 17 15.72 22.66 11.95
C TYR A 17 16.07 22.11 10.57
N LYS A 18 17.27 21.59 10.37
CA LYS A 18 17.74 21.08 9.07
C LYS A 18 17.87 19.56 9.12
N TYR A 19 17.35 18.91 8.08
CA TYR A 19 17.42 17.48 7.86
C TYR A 19 17.69 17.20 6.38
N ASP A 20 17.99 15.95 6.05
CA ASP A 20 18.09 15.52 4.67
C ASP A 20 16.69 15.22 4.11
N VAL A 21 15.88 14.49 4.88
CA VAL A 21 14.52 14.11 4.52
C VAL A 21 13.55 14.46 5.65
N ILE A 22 12.42 15.06 5.29
CA ILE A 22 11.28 15.25 6.20
C ILE A 22 10.18 14.27 5.79
N VAL A 23 9.66 13.51 6.75
CA VAL A 23 8.48 12.65 6.56
C VAL A 23 7.34 13.20 7.41
N VAL A 24 6.19 13.46 6.80
CA VAL A 24 5.01 14.03 7.46
C VAL A 24 3.93 12.95 7.61
N GLY A 25 3.59 12.60 8.85
CA GLY A 25 2.66 11.52 9.20
C GLY A 25 3.39 10.23 9.59
N ALA A 26 3.10 9.69 10.77
CA ALA A 26 3.74 8.49 11.30
C ALA A 26 2.81 7.26 11.25
N GLY A 27 1.97 7.15 10.21
CA GLY A 27 1.26 5.91 9.87
C GLY A 27 2.17 4.91 9.16
N HIS A 28 1.60 3.82 8.60
CA HIS A 28 2.37 2.77 7.93
C HIS A 28 3.25 3.28 6.79
N ALA A 29 2.76 4.25 5.99
CA ALA A 29 3.56 4.85 4.93
C ALA A 29 4.74 5.66 5.50
N GLY A 30 4.48 6.49 6.51
CA GLY A 30 5.52 7.36 7.07
C GLY A 30 6.61 6.61 7.82
N THR A 31 6.26 5.57 8.57
CA THR A 31 7.24 4.75 9.29
C THR A 31 8.14 3.96 8.33
N GLU A 32 7.56 3.38 7.27
CA GLU A 32 8.35 2.71 6.22
C GLU A 32 9.22 3.70 5.41
N ALA A 33 8.70 4.91 5.13
CA ALA A 33 9.46 5.94 4.42
C ALA A 33 10.66 6.42 5.24
N ALA A 34 10.43 6.72 6.53
CA ALA A 34 11.50 7.16 7.42
C ALA A 34 12.58 6.08 7.59
N ALA A 35 12.15 4.83 7.80
CA ALA A 35 13.07 3.71 7.93
C ALA A 35 13.89 3.46 6.64
N ALA A 36 13.27 3.52 5.47
CA ALA A 36 13.96 3.33 4.18
C ALA A 36 14.98 4.45 3.91
N ALA A 37 14.61 5.71 4.14
CA ALA A 37 15.51 6.84 3.96
C ALA A 37 16.69 6.77 4.94
N ALA A 38 16.42 6.45 6.21
CA ALA A 38 17.46 6.33 7.24
C ALA A 38 18.47 5.20 6.97
N ARG A 39 18.00 4.05 6.42
CA ARG A 39 18.90 2.94 6.00
C ARG A 39 19.85 3.33 4.89
N LEU A 40 19.43 4.23 4.01
CA LEU A 40 20.29 4.79 2.96
C LEU A 40 21.24 5.88 3.47
N GLY A 41 21.25 6.15 4.78
CA GLY A 41 22.15 7.08 5.45
C GLY A 41 21.62 8.51 5.56
N ALA A 42 20.38 8.78 5.15
CA ALA A 42 19.79 10.11 5.31
C ALA A 42 19.45 10.39 6.78
N ARG A 43 19.67 11.64 7.22
CA ARG A 43 19.17 12.15 8.49
C ARG A 43 17.72 12.59 8.32
N VAL A 44 16.81 11.87 8.98
CA VAL A 44 15.36 11.98 8.79
C VAL A 44 14.71 12.64 10.00
N VAL A 45 13.74 13.53 9.79
CA VAL A 45 12.75 13.85 10.81
C VAL A 45 11.41 13.27 10.41
N LEU A 46 10.78 12.54 11.35
CA LEU A 46 9.41 12.03 11.22
C LEU A 46 8.46 12.87 12.08
N LEU A 47 7.63 13.67 11.42
CA LEU A 47 6.69 14.59 12.06
C LEU A 47 5.30 13.93 12.17
N THR A 48 4.72 13.96 13.36
CA THR A 48 3.37 13.42 13.61
C THR A 48 2.58 14.33 14.55
N GLY A 49 1.26 14.39 14.39
CA GLY A 49 0.39 15.15 15.29
C GLY A 49 0.25 14.53 16.68
N ASN A 50 0.61 13.23 16.84
CA ASN A 50 0.51 12.53 18.12
C ASN A 50 1.53 11.38 18.18
N LEU A 51 2.46 11.44 19.12
CA LEU A 51 3.49 10.42 19.35
C LEU A 51 2.92 9.08 19.84
N ASP A 52 1.73 9.09 20.46
CA ASP A 52 1.09 7.87 20.99
C ASP A 52 0.35 7.07 19.92
N THR A 53 0.40 7.54 18.65
CA THR A 53 -0.32 6.90 17.53
C THR A 53 0.59 6.53 16.35
N VAL A 54 1.90 6.46 16.57
CA VAL A 54 2.87 5.99 15.57
C VAL A 54 2.55 4.54 15.18
N GLY A 55 2.45 4.23 13.89
CA GLY A 55 2.13 2.88 13.38
C GLY A 55 0.72 2.39 13.69
N GLN A 56 -0.22 3.28 14.06
CA GLN A 56 -1.55 2.88 14.52
C GLN A 56 -2.40 2.25 13.42
N MET A 57 -2.97 1.09 13.73
CA MET A 57 -4.02 0.44 12.92
C MET A 57 -5.38 1.08 13.19
N SER A 58 -5.80 2.01 12.34
CA SER A 58 -7.04 2.78 12.51
C SER A 58 -8.30 1.96 12.24
N CYS A 59 -8.20 0.94 11.39
CA CYS A 59 -9.31 0.09 10.97
C CYS A 59 -9.16 -1.33 11.56
N ASN A 60 -9.18 -2.37 10.73
CA ASN A 60 -9.09 -3.76 11.17
C ASN A 60 -7.74 -4.08 11.85
N PRO A 61 -7.75 -5.00 12.86
CA PRO A 61 -6.53 -5.41 13.58
C PRO A 61 -5.78 -6.50 12.80
N ALA A 62 -5.46 -6.28 11.53
CA ALA A 62 -4.86 -7.32 10.69
C ALA A 62 -3.89 -6.77 9.65
N ILE A 63 -2.84 -7.55 9.38
CA ILE A 63 -1.87 -7.33 8.30
C ILE A 63 -1.96 -8.51 7.32
N GLY A 64 -1.84 -8.23 6.03
CA GLY A 64 -1.88 -9.22 4.97
C GLY A 64 -3.29 -9.55 4.47
N GLY A 65 -3.44 -10.72 3.87
CA GLY A 65 -4.62 -11.15 3.13
C GLY A 65 -4.37 -11.21 1.63
N VAL A 66 -5.43 -11.43 0.84
CA VAL A 66 -5.30 -11.66 -0.61
C VAL A 66 -4.60 -10.48 -1.29
N ALA A 67 -3.52 -10.75 -2.01
CA ALA A 67 -2.55 -9.84 -2.60
C ALA A 67 -1.74 -8.98 -1.58
N LYS A 68 -2.33 -8.65 -0.44
CA LYS A 68 -1.70 -7.82 0.59
C LYS A 68 -0.59 -8.58 1.32
N GLY A 69 -0.78 -9.87 1.59
CA GLY A 69 0.26 -10.73 2.15
C GLY A 69 1.51 -10.80 1.26
N GLN A 70 1.33 -10.80 -0.06
CA GLN A 70 2.42 -10.69 -1.04
C GLN A 70 3.19 -9.37 -0.87
N ILE A 71 2.46 -8.24 -0.76
CA ILE A 71 3.08 -6.92 -0.55
C ILE A 71 3.88 -6.89 0.75
N VAL A 72 3.35 -7.42 1.86
CA VAL A 72 4.10 -7.46 3.15
C VAL A 72 5.41 -8.26 3.02
N ARG A 73 5.36 -9.40 2.32
CA ARG A 73 6.55 -10.21 2.04
C ARG A 73 7.57 -9.46 1.18
N GLU A 74 7.11 -8.63 0.25
CA GLU A 74 7.96 -7.78 -0.59
C GLU A 74 8.55 -6.60 0.19
N ILE A 75 7.75 -5.95 1.06
CA ILE A 75 8.23 -4.93 2.02
C ILE A 75 9.32 -5.53 2.91
N ASP A 76 9.10 -6.74 3.46
CA ASP A 76 10.10 -7.42 4.29
C ASP A 76 11.36 -7.78 3.50
N ALA A 77 11.24 -8.28 2.27
CA ALA A 77 12.38 -8.60 1.40
C ALA A 77 13.29 -7.39 1.13
N LEU A 78 12.73 -6.17 1.17
CA LEU A 78 13.41 -4.88 1.06
C LEU A 78 13.78 -4.28 2.43
N CYS A 79 13.71 -5.08 3.50
CA CYS A 79 14.05 -4.69 4.86
C CYS A 79 13.06 -3.71 5.53
N GLY A 80 11.76 -3.69 5.11
CA GLY A 80 10.72 -2.90 5.78
C GLY A 80 10.37 -3.43 7.17
N LEU A 81 9.65 -2.63 7.94
CA LEU A 81 9.36 -2.88 9.35
C LEU A 81 8.17 -3.82 9.55
N MET A 82 7.16 -3.73 8.68
CA MET A 82 5.83 -4.33 8.84
C MET A 82 5.88 -5.84 9.05
N GLY A 83 6.69 -6.59 8.27
CA GLY A 83 6.78 -8.05 8.31
C GLY A 83 7.28 -8.57 9.66
N GLN A 84 8.40 -8.04 10.14
CA GLN A 84 8.97 -8.44 11.44
C GLN A 84 8.09 -8.02 12.62
N THR A 85 7.49 -6.83 12.53
CA THR A 85 6.62 -6.32 13.59
C THR A 85 5.38 -7.20 13.75
N ILE A 86 4.71 -7.57 12.66
CA ILE A 86 3.54 -8.43 12.75
C ILE A 86 3.90 -9.83 13.25
N ASP A 87 5.08 -10.36 12.91
CA ASP A 87 5.54 -11.66 13.45
C ASP A 87 5.72 -11.61 14.96
N ARG A 88 6.26 -10.52 15.51
CA ARG A 88 6.45 -10.35 16.96
C ARG A 88 5.16 -10.09 17.73
N THR A 89 4.17 -9.44 17.10
CA THR A 89 2.99 -8.90 17.76
C THR A 89 1.67 -9.49 17.29
N GLY A 90 1.72 -10.40 16.34
CA GLY A 90 0.54 -11.11 15.84
C GLY A 90 -0.08 -12.03 16.90
N ILE A 91 -1.40 -12.14 16.86
CA ILE A 91 -2.17 -12.98 17.76
C ILE A 91 -2.83 -14.18 17.09
N GLN A 92 -2.93 -14.15 15.75
CA GLN A 92 -3.40 -15.27 14.95
C GLN A 92 -2.79 -15.18 13.54
N PHE A 93 -2.38 -16.31 12.98
CA PHE A 93 -1.79 -16.39 11.64
C PHE A 93 -2.54 -17.41 10.80
N ARG A 94 -2.80 -17.06 9.54
CA ARG A 94 -3.48 -17.93 8.58
C ARG A 94 -2.91 -17.75 7.17
N LEU A 95 -2.77 -18.84 6.45
CA LEU A 95 -2.47 -18.82 5.02
C LEU A 95 -3.79 -18.91 4.23
N LEU A 96 -4.26 -17.80 3.71
CA LEU A 96 -5.47 -17.75 2.88
C LEU A 96 -5.22 -18.41 1.53
N ASN A 97 -6.25 -19.01 0.97
CA ASN A 97 -6.19 -19.76 -0.29
C ASN A 97 -5.21 -20.94 -0.28
N SER A 98 -4.89 -21.52 0.85
CA SER A 98 -3.95 -22.66 1.01
C SER A 98 -4.35 -23.88 0.16
N ARG A 99 -5.64 -24.06 -0.15
CA ARG A 99 -6.14 -25.12 -1.04
C ARG A 99 -6.01 -24.80 -2.54
N LYS A 100 -5.57 -23.58 -2.89
CA LYS A 100 -5.28 -23.16 -4.26
C LYS A 100 -3.79 -23.28 -4.52
N GLY A 101 -3.34 -23.13 -5.77
CA GLY A 101 -1.91 -23.14 -6.06
C GLY A 101 -1.12 -22.02 -5.35
N ALA A 102 0.19 -22.22 -5.16
CA ALA A 102 1.10 -21.33 -4.41
C ALA A 102 1.04 -19.85 -4.86
N ALA A 103 0.74 -19.57 -6.13
CA ALA A 103 0.55 -18.20 -6.64
C ALA A 103 -0.62 -17.45 -5.98
N MET A 104 -1.56 -18.16 -5.36
CA MET A 104 -2.73 -17.59 -4.68
C MET A 104 -2.57 -17.59 -3.15
N HIS A 105 -1.55 -18.24 -2.61
CA HIS A 105 -1.28 -18.26 -1.18
C HIS A 105 -1.04 -16.83 -0.68
N SER A 106 -1.77 -16.45 0.36
CA SER A 106 -1.77 -15.08 0.86
C SER A 106 -1.75 -15.10 2.38
N PRO A 107 -0.60 -14.85 3.03
CA PRO A 107 -0.51 -14.83 4.48
C PRO A 107 -1.33 -13.67 5.05
N ARG A 108 -1.97 -13.92 6.19
CA ARG A 108 -2.71 -12.94 6.99
C ARG A 108 -2.46 -13.19 8.46
N ALA A 109 -2.21 -12.13 9.22
CA ALA A 109 -2.15 -12.18 10.67
C ALA A 109 -3.11 -11.16 11.30
N GLN A 110 -3.77 -11.57 12.39
CA GLN A 110 -4.40 -10.65 13.32
C GLN A 110 -3.33 -10.08 14.25
N ALA A 111 -3.41 -8.79 14.52
CA ALA A 111 -2.45 -8.06 15.33
C ALA A 111 -2.99 -7.78 16.74
N ASP A 112 -2.13 -7.84 17.73
CA ASP A 112 -2.30 -7.00 18.91
C ASP A 112 -1.97 -5.57 18.52
N LYS A 113 -3.01 -4.73 18.33
CA LYS A 113 -2.84 -3.37 17.79
C LYS A 113 -1.91 -2.50 18.62
N LYS A 114 -1.98 -2.64 19.96
CA LYS A 114 -1.16 -1.83 20.85
C LYS A 114 0.28 -2.31 20.88
N ALA A 115 0.49 -3.61 20.90
CA ALA A 115 1.82 -4.20 20.80
C ALA A 115 2.49 -3.85 19.46
N TYR A 116 1.75 -3.95 18.34
CA TYR A 116 2.22 -3.57 17.01
C TYR A 116 2.64 -2.11 16.95
N GLN A 117 1.77 -1.22 17.42
CA GLN A 117 2.00 0.23 17.49
C GLN A 117 3.25 0.55 18.33
N PHE A 118 3.37 -0.06 19.50
CA PHE A 118 4.50 0.13 20.39
C PHE A 118 5.82 -0.37 19.76
N ASP A 119 5.79 -1.53 19.12
CA ASP A 119 6.99 -2.10 18.48
C ASP A 119 7.46 -1.26 17.27
N ILE A 120 6.54 -0.74 16.44
CA ILE A 120 6.89 0.20 15.37
C ILE A 120 7.52 1.47 15.94
N LYS A 121 6.88 2.06 16.97
CA LYS A 121 7.40 3.29 17.59
C LYS A 121 8.79 3.07 18.14
N ARG A 122 9.01 1.97 18.88
CA ARG A 122 10.33 1.59 19.42
C ARG A 122 11.39 1.49 18.32
N GLN A 123 11.10 0.82 17.20
CA GLN A 123 12.05 0.68 16.08
C GLN A 123 12.41 2.05 15.45
N ILE A 124 11.45 2.97 15.39
CA ILE A 124 11.68 4.33 14.90
C ILE A 124 12.56 5.12 15.89
N GLU A 125 12.25 5.05 17.19
CA GLU A 125 12.99 5.77 18.25
C GLU A 125 14.43 5.24 18.45
N GLU A 126 14.64 3.93 18.26
CA GLU A 126 15.95 3.29 18.36
C GLU A 126 16.87 3.57 17.14
N ASN A 127 16.32 4.09 16.04
CA ASN A 127 17.13 4.38 14.85
C ASN A 127 17.84 5.72 14.98
N PRO A 128 19.21 5.74 15.03
CA PRO A 128 19.97 6.96 15.28
C PRO A 128 19.86 8.02 14.16
N ASN A 129 19.37 7.65 12.99
CA ASN A 129 19.17 8.54 11.87
C ASN A 129 17.74 9.10 11.77
N ILE A 130 16.86 8.79 12.73
CA ILE A 130 15.46 9.26 12.73
C ILE A 130 15.16 10.07 13.99
N ASP A 131 14.86 11.35 13.83
CA ASP A 131 14.30 12.19 14.88
C ASP A 131 12.75 12.13 14.79
N LEU A 132 12.10 11.50 15.76
CA LEU A 132 10.64 11.46 15.87
C LEU A 132 10.14 12.68 16.67
N ARG A 133 9.26 13.52 16.07
CA ARG A 133 8.76 14.75 16.72
C ARG A 133 7.25 14.90 16.59
N GLN A 134 6.63 15.41 17.66
CA GLN A 134 5.20 15.77 17.65
C GLN A 134 5.02 17.18 17.13
N GLU A 135 4.63 17.29 15.86
CA GLU A 135 4.37 18.56 15.17
C GLU A 135 3.20 18.42 14.21
N ILE A 136 2.45 19.50 14.05
CA ILE A 136 1.39 19.61 13.04
C ILE A 136 1.89 20.46 11.91
N VAL A 137 2.09 19.84 10.75
CA VAL A 137 2.51 20.55 9.53
C VAL A 137 1.33 21.30 8.94
N GLU A 138 1.52 22.60 8.70
CA GLU A 138 0.49 23.50 8.19
C GLU A 138 0.80 24.04 6.79
N ASP A 139 2.06 24.08 6.36
CA ASP A 139 2.42 24.57 5.04
C ASP A 139 3.68 23.93 4.47
N LEU A 140 3.83 24.03 3.14
CA LEU A 140 4.99 23.60 2.36
C LEU A 140 5.84 24.80 1.97
N LEU A 141 7.13 24.75 2.28
CA LEU A 141 8.11 25.75 1.89
C LEU A 141 8.70 25.36 0.54
N THR A 142 8.56 26.22 -0.46
CA THR A 142 9.04 25.97 -1.83
C THR A 142 9.85 27.14 -2.35
N GLU A 143 10.73 26.86 -3.29
CA GLU A 143 11.50 27.85 -4.05
C GLU A 143 11.30 27.58 -5.55
N THR A 144 11.15 28.66 -6.33
CA THR A 144 11.04 28.57 -7.79
C THR A 144 12.25 29.23 -8.42
N HIS A 145 13.00 28.46 -9.21
CA HIS A 145 14.14 28.93 -9.98
C HIS A 145 13.96 28.51 -11.45
N GLU A 146 14.08 29.45 -12.37
CA GLU A 146 13.91 29.23 -13.82
C GLU A 146 12.61 28.48 -14.20
N GLY A 147 11.51 28.80 -13.52
CA GLY A 147 10.20 28.18 -13.74
C GLY A 147 10.05 26.76 -13.17
N LYS A 148 11.06 26.22 -12.47
CA LYS A 148 10.98 24.93 -11.77
C LYS A 148 10.81 25.16 -10.28
N THR A 149 9.75 24.60 -9.71
CA THR A 149 9.48 24.67 -8.27
C THR A 149 10.06 23.45 -7.57
N SER A 150 10.76 23.67 -6.48
CA SER A 150 11.35 22.62 -5.62
C SER A 150 10.96 22.84 -4.16
N ILE A 151 10.82 21.75 -3.41
CA ILE A 151 10.58 21.76 -1.97
C ILE A 151 11.83 22.26 -1.23
N ARG A 152 11.63 23.00 -0.11
CA ARG A 152 12.68 23.45 0.79
C ARG A 152 12.39 23.08 2.25
N GLY A 153 11.24 22.50 2.51
CA GLY A 153 10.86 22.10 3.85
C GLY A 153 9.38 22.26 4.14
N VAL A 154 9.05 22.30 5.41
CA VAL A 154 7.70 22.49 5.92
C VAL A 154 7.65 23.50 7.04
N LYS A 155 6.49 24.18 7.16
CA LYS A 155 6.14 25.02 8.30
C LYS A 155 5.18 24.25 9.20
N VAL A 156 5.45 24.24 10.50
CA VAL A 156 4.60 23.64 11.51
C VAL A 156 3.82 24.68 12.28
N ARG A 157 2.82 24.24 13.04
CA ARG A 157 2.06 25.11 13.94
C ARG A 157 2.99 25.74 14.98
N GLY A 158 2.87 27.04 15.21
CA GLY A 158 3.78 27.79 16.09
C GLY A 158 5.01 28.37 15.39
N ASP A 159 4.98 28.45 14.05
CA ASP A 159 5.96 29.14 13.19
C ASP A 159 7.39 28.55 13.16
N ALA A 160 7.60 27.31 13.62
CA ALA A 160 8.87 26.63 13.39
C ALA A 160 8.97 26.08 11.94
N HIS A 161 10.16 26.10 11.38
CA HIS A 161 10.47 25.64 10.04
C HIS A 161 11.40 24.43 10.10
N PHE A 162 11.01 23.35 9.45
CA PHE A 162 11.86 22.20 9.18
C PHE A 162 12.30 22.27 7.73
N LEU A 163 13.60 22.33 7.49
CA LEU A 163 14.19 22.51 6.17
C LEU A 163 14.81 21.22 5.68
N ALA A 164 14.49 20.84 4.45
CA ALA A 164 15.07 19.72 3.72
C ALA A 164 14.82 19.85 2.22
N ASP A 165 15.68 19.24 1.42
CA ASP A 165 15.53 19.19 -0.04
C ASP A 165 14.66 18.03 -0.53
N ALA A 166 14.18 17.18 0.41
CA ALA A 166 13.21 16.13 0.14
C ALA A 166 12.16 16.03 1.25
N VAL A 167 10.87 15.99 0.86
CA VAL A 167 9.73 15.87 1.77
C VAL A 167 8.80 14.75 1.30
N VAL A 168 8.44 13.82 2.19
CA VAL A 168 7.50 12.74 1.95
C VAL A 168 6.21 13.00 2.74
N LEU A 169 5.09 13.21 2.05
CA LEU A 169 3.79 13.41 2.67
C LEU A 169 3.01 12.10 2.76
N THR A 170 2.59 11.75 3.98
CA THR A 170 1.85 10.52 4.29
C THR A 170 0.67 10.80 5.22
N THR A 171 -0.12 11.80 4.88
CA THR A 171 -1.12 12.43 5.74
C THR A 171 -2.36 11.57 6.08
N GLY A 172 -2.50 10.39 5.48
CA GLY A 172 -3.61 9.47 5.76
C GLY A 172 -4.98 10.10 5.53
N THR A 173 -5.87 9.98 6.52
CA THR A 173 -7.24 10.53 6.50
C THR A 173 -7.34 11.92 7.14
N PHE A 174 -6.24 12.66 7.34
CA PHE A 174 -6.26 13.87 8.18
C PHE A 174 -6.44 15.19 7.42
N LEU A 175 -6.46 15.17 6.07
CA LEU A 175 -6.63 16.39 5.27
C LEU A 175 -8.12 16.74 5.10
N GLN A 176 -8.54 17.88 5.65
CA GLN A 176 -9.92 18.39 5.65
C GLN A 176 -10.94 17.32 5.99
N ALA A 177 -10.61 16.47 6.96
CA ALA A 177 -11.36 15.28 7.28
C ALA A 177 -12.63 15.59 8.07
N ILE A 178 -13.73 14.91 7.71
CA ILE A 178 -15.04 15.01 8.36
C ILE A 178 -15.53 13.59 8.65
N MET A 179 -15.80 13.31 9.92
CA MET A 179 -16.44 12.07 10.36
C MET A 179 -17.96 12.22 10.37
N HIS A 180 -18.67 11.18 9.92
CA HIS A 180 -20.12 11.12 9.82
C HIS A 180 -20.66 9.94 10.62
N THR A 181 -21.66 10.19 11.48
CA THR A 181 -22.43 9.17 12.20
C THR A 181 -23.90 9.61 12.19
N GLY A 182 -24.70 9.02 11.31
CA GLY A 182 -26.02 9.53 10.98
C GLY A 182 -25.93 10.98 10.52
N GLU A 183 -26.78 11.81 11.10
CA GLU A 183 -26.88 13.24 10.79
C GLU A 183 -25.68 14.05 11.33
N ALA A 184 -24.95 13.49 12.32
CA ALA A 184 -23.86 14.20 13.00
C ALA A 184 -22.59 14.26 12.14
N LYS A 185 -21.97 15.44 12.10
CA LYS A 185 -20.69 15.73 11.46
C LYS A 185 -19.69 16.21 12.50
N THR A 186 -18.49 15.63 12.48
CA THR A 186 -17.40 16.03 13.38
C THR A 186 -16.13 16.20 12.58
N ALA A 187 -15.46 17.35 12.71
CA ALA A 187 -14.14 17.54 12.10
C ALA A 187 -13.12 16.62 12.78
N GLY A 188 -12.43 15.80 11.99
CA GLY A 188 -11.42 14.87 12.48
C GLY A 188 -11.11 13.76 11.49
N GLY A 189 -9.85 13.34 11.44
CA GLY A 189 -9.38 12.27 10.56
C GLY A 189 -9.61 10.87 11.15
N ARG A 190 -9.78 10.79 12.47
CA ARG A 190 -10.03 9.57 13.24
C ARG A 190 -10.70 9.93 14.55
N ALA A 191 -11.47 9.00 15.14
CA ALA A 191 -12.15 9.24 16.41
C ALA A 191 -11.15 9.65 17.52
N GLY A 192 -11.39 10.81 18.13
CA GLY A 192 -10.52 11.40 19.15
C GLY A 192 -9.35 12.23 18.63
N GLU A 193 -9.21 12.39 17.31
CA GLU A 193 -8.13 13.17 16.70
C GLU A 193 -8.67 14.24 15.74
N GLY A 194 -7.94 15.35 15.63
CA GLY A 194 -8.33 16.49 14.79
C GLY A 194 -8.11 16.28 13.29
N THR A 195 -8.15 17.38 12.56
CA THR A 195 -7.86 17.46 11.11
C THR A 195 -7.00 18.67 10.83
N THR A 196 -6.37 18.74 9.65
CA THR A 196 -5.63 19.90 9.19
C THR A 196 -6.12 20.33 7.80
N SER A 197 -6.11 21.64 7.54
CA SER A 197 -6.49 22.23 6.26
C SER A 197 -5.33 22.92 5.55
N GLY A 198 -4.25 23.24 6.27
CA GLY A 198 -3.13 24.02 5.71
C GLY A 198 -2.46 23.34 4.52
N ILE A 199 -2.21 22.04 4.62
CA ILE A 199 -1.60 21.26 3.52
C ILE A 199 -2.52 21.23 2.28
N SER A 200 -3.85 21.08 2.43
CA SER A 200 -4.78 21.15 1.29
C SER A 200 -4.75 22.53 0.61
N GLN A 201 -4.59 23.60 1.38
CA GLN A 201 -4.43 24.96 0.82
C GLN A 201 -3.08 25.10 0.08
N ALA A 202 -2.01 24.54 0.63
CA ALA A 202 -0.70 24.50 -0.03
C ALA A 202 -0.77 23.73 -1.38
N PHE A 203 -1.50 22.62 -1.44
CA PHE A 203 -1.72 21.88 -2.67
C PHE A 203 -2.41 22.73 -3.74
N ALA A 204 -3.49 23.43 -3.38
CA ALA A 204 -4.20 24.31 -4.31
C ALA A 204 -3.28 25.43 -4.85
N ARG A 205 -2.47 26.04 -3.98
CA ARG A 205 -1.48 27.08 -4.35
C ARG A 205 -0.41 26.54 -5.29
N LEU A 206 0.02 25.29 -5.12
CA LEU A 206 1.05 24.64 -5.93
C LEU A 206 0.48 23.96 -7.20
N GLY A 207 -0.82 24.13 -7.48
CA GLY A 207 -1.47 23.64 -8.69
C GLY A 207 -1.76 22.13 -8.70
N PHE A 208 -1.80 21.48 -7.54
CA PHE A 208 -2.23 20.09 -7.42
C PHE A 208 -3.75 19.98 -7.52
N ARG A 209 -4.21 18.93 -8.20
CA ARG A 209 -5.61 18.49 -8.12
C ARG A 209 -5.81 17.79 -6.78
N VAL A 210 -6.89 18.19 -6.09
CA VAL A 210 -7.31 17.60 -4.83
C VAL A 210 -8.75 17.14 -5.00
N GLU A 211 -9.02 15.91 -4.63
CA GLU A 211 -10.33 15.28 -4.69
C GLU A 211 -10.67 14.67 -3.33
N ARG A 212 -11.87 14.11 -3.18
CA ARG A 212 -12.30 13.53 -1.91
C ARG A 212 -12.68 12.07 -2.05
N PHE A 213 -12.20 11.26 -1.10
CA PHE A 213 -12.68 9.91 -0.89
C PHE A 213 -13.32 9.75 0.47
N LYS A 214 -14.09 8.67 0.61
CA LYS A 214 -14.60 8.25 1.90
C LYS A 214 -14.09 6.86 2.26
N THR A 215 -13.92 6.62 3.54
CA THR A 215 -13.78 5.27 4.11
C THR A 215 -14.67 5.15 5.34
N GLY A 216 -14.75 3.96 5.94
CA GLY A 216 -15.57 3.73 7.12
C GLY A 216 -14.96 2.68 8.02
N THR A 217 -15.42 2.65 9.25
CA THR A 217 -15.03 1.65 10.25
C THR A 217 -16.28 1.13 10.98
N PRO A 218 -16.33 -0.16 11.36
CA PRO A 218 -17.40 -0.69 12.18
C PRO A 218 -17.24 -0.30 13.64
N ALA A 219 -18.26 -0.62 14.43
CA ALA A 219 -18.21 -0.48 15.88
C ALA A 219 -17.19 -1.42 16.52
N ARG A 220 -16.75 -1.09 17.74
CA ARG A 220 -16.01 -1.96 18.66
C ARG A 220 -16.92 -2.35 19.80
N LEU A 221 -16.95 -3.63 20.09
CA LEU A 221 -17.78 -4.21 21.15
C LEU A 221 -16.92 -4.62 22.35
N ASN A 222 -17.54 -4.62 23.53
CA ASN A 222 -16.94 -5.18 24.75
C ASN A 222 -17.04 -6.71 24.73
N GLY A 223 -15.90 -7.40 24.56
CA GLY A 223 -15.81 -8.86 24.45
C GLY A 223 -16.44 -9.62 25.64
N ARG A 224 -16.48 -9.04 26.84
CA ARG A 224 -17.15 -9.64 28.01
C ARG A 224 -18.66 -9.75 27.88
N THR A 225 -19.26 -9.01 26.96
CA THR A 225 -20.71 -8.92 26.77
C THR A 225 -21.19 -9.67 25.53
N ILE A 226 -20.31 -10.42 24.88
CA ILE A 226 -20.60 -11.27 23.72
C ILE A 226 -20.86 -12.70 24.19
N ASP A 227 -21.92 -13.30 23.71
CA ASP A 227 -22.22 -14.72 23.90
C ASP A 227 -21.56 -15.56 22.80
N TYR A 228 -20.32 -15.94 23.04
CA TYR A 228 -19.55 -16.75 22.09
C TYR A 228 -20.12 -18.14 21.84
N SER A 229 -21.01 -18.66 22.69
CA SER A 229 -21.64 -19.97 22.47
C SER A 229 -22.57 -20.01 21.24
N LYS A 230 -23.02 -18.82 20.80
CA LYS A 230 -23.87 -18.65 19.60
C LYS A 230 -23.04 -18.28 18.35
N THR A 231 -21.73 -18.34 18.42
CA THR A 231 -20.82 -17.97 17.33
C THR A 231 -19.94 -19.17 16.95
N GLU A 232 -19.39 -19.13 15.75
CA GLU A 232 -18.47 -20.16 15.24
C GLU A 232 -17.02 -19.74 15.52
N MET A 233 -16.26 -20.57 16.24
CA MET A 233 -14.85 -20.30 16.50
C MET A 233 -14.00 -20.51 15.24
N GLN A 234 -13.17 -19.53 14.91
CA GLN A 234 -12.20 -19.61 13.82
C GLN A 234 -10.76 -19.56 14.38
N PRO A 235 -10.08 -20.71 14.50
CA PRO A 235 -8.69 -20.77 14.94
C PRO A 235 -7.72 -20.24 13.87
N GLY A 236 -6.47 -20.00 14.27
CA GLY A 236 -5.35 -19.84 13.35
C GLY A 236 -4.90 -21.17 12.75
N ASP A 237 -3.90 -21.12 11.87
CA ASP A 237 -3.30 -22.34 11.31
C ASP A 237 -2.50 -23.10 12.38
N ASP A 238 -2.52 -24.43 12.34
CA ASP A 238 -1.75 -25.28 13.28
C ASP A 238 -0.23 -25.12 13.10
N ARG A 239 0.20 -24.87 11.86
CA ARG A 239 1.58 -24.57 11.48
C ARG A 239 1.65 -23.19 10.82
N PRO A 240 1.63 -22.12 11.63
CA PRO A 240 1.61 -20.78 11.09
C PRO A 240 2.93 -20.41 10.42
N GLN A 241 2.85 -19.69 9.31
CA GLN A 241 3.99 -19.14 8.58
C GLN A 241 4.27 -17.71 9.02
N ALA A 242 5.54 -17.39 9.25
CA ALA A 242 5.98 -16.01 9.49
C ALA A 242 5.93 -15.17 8.21
N PHE A 243 5.73 -13.86 8.38
CA PHE A 243 5.83 -12.91 7.28
C PHE A 243 7.27 -12.56 6.94
N SER A 244 8.13 -12.39 7.93
CA SER A 244 9.52 -12.03 7.68
C SER A 244 10.37 -13.25 7.32
N PHE A 245 11.27 -13.06 6.36
CA PHE A 245 12.32 -14.03 6.04
C PHE A 245 13.40 -14.12 7.13
N MET A 246 13.35 -13.22 8.13
CA MET A 246 14.25 -13.20 9.28
C MET A 246 13.66 -13.85 10.53
N THR A 247 12.39 -14.26 10.52
CA THR A 247 11.71 -14.89 11.65
C THR A 247 11.76 -16.39 11.53
N ASP A 248 12.33 -17.06 12.54
CA ASP A 248 12.44 -18.53 12.57
C ASP A 248 11.22 -19.19 13.24
N SER A 249 10.63 -18.53 14.24
CA SER A 249 9.46 -19.03 14.97
C SER A 249 8.57 -17.89 15.43
N LEU A 250 7.27 -18.15 15.49
CA LEU A 250 6.29 -17.21 16.00
C LEU A 250 6.13 -17.40 17.52
N PRO A 251 6.20 -16.34 18.33
CA PRO A 251 6.52 -16.44 19.74
C PRO A 251 5.38 -16.79 20.69
N LEU A 252 4.11 -16.86 20.26
CA LEU A 252 2.99 -16.87 21.21
C LEU A 252 1.87 -17.85 20.81
N PRO A 253 1.10 -18.39 21.80
CA PRO A 253 -0.12 -19.11 21.48
C PRO A 253 -1.11 -18.21 20.75
N GLN A 254 -1.78 -18.75 19.72
CA GLN A 254 -2.74 -18.03 18.92
C GLN A 254 -4.07 -17.80 19.66
N LEU A 255 -4.72 -16.68 19.36
CA LEU A 255 -6.10 -16.40 19.80
C LEU A 255 -7.07 -16.65 18.64
N PRO A 256 -8.26 -17.24 18.89
CA PRO A 256 -9.26 -17.40 17.84
C PRO A 256 -9.96 -16.07 17.51
N CYS A 257 -10.48 -15.97 16.29
CA CYS A 257 -11.59 -15.09 15.94
C CYS A 257 -12.89 -15.86 16.00
N TRP A 258 -14.02 -15.17 15.95
CA TRP A 258 -15.34 -15.81 15.90
C TRP A 258 -16.16 -15.29 14.73
N ILE A 259 -17.07 -16.10 14.26
CA ILE A 259 -17.94 -15.78 13.13
C ILE A 259 -19.40 -15.77 13.61
N THR A 260 -20.12 -14.74 13.18
CA THR A 260 -21.57 -14.63 13.29
C THR A 260 -22.12 -14.05 11.99
N TYR A 261 -23.43 -13.83 11.92
CA TYR A 261 -24.11 -13.39 10.71
C TYR A 261 -25.20 -12.36 11.03
N THR A 262 -25.40 -11.42 10.11
CA THR A 262 -26.65 -10.64 10.10
C THR A 262 -27.84 -11.54 9.74
N ASN A 263 -29.03 -11.04 9.92
CA ASN A 263 -30.28 -11.71 9.56
C ASN A 263 -31.25 -10.71 8.91
N GLU A 264 -32.41 -11.20 8.47
CA GLU A 264 -33.40 -10.39 7.79
C GLU A 264 -33.91 -9.23 8.63
N SER A 265 -34.15 -9.44 9.94
CA SER A 265 -34.57 -8.35 10.86
C SER A 265 -33.56 -7.20 10.93
N VAL A 266 -32.24 -7.52 10.90
CA VAL A 266 -31.18 -6.52 10.81
C VAL A 266 -31.24 -5.78 9.48
N HIS A 267 -31.49 -6.52 8.38
CA HIS A 267 -31.57 -5.92 7.04
C HIS A 267 -32.78 -4.99 6.92
N ASP A 268 -33.94 -5.38 7.50
CA ASP A 268 -35.15 -4.54 7.53
C ASP A 268 -34.93 -3.26 8.36
N LEU A 269 -34.29 -3.37 9.51
CA LEU A 269 -33.91 -2.20 10.32
C LEU A 269 -33.02 -1.24 9.50
N ILE A 270 -32.03 -1.77 8.78
CA ILE A 270 -31.15 -0.97 7.93
C ILE A 270 -31.93 -0.30 6.80
N ARG A 271 -32.79 -1.04 6.07
CA ARG A 271 -33.62 -0.52 4.98
C ARG A 271 -34.54 0.62 5.47
N ALA A 272 -35.16 0.45 6.63
CA ALA A 272 -36.04 1.45 7.23
C ALA A 272 -35.29 2.76 7.61
N ASN A 273 -33.98 2.69 7.84
CA ASN A 273 -33.16 3.83 8.27
C ASN A 273 -32.19 4.35 7.19
N LEU A 274 -32.29 3.92 5.94
CA LEU A 274 -31.43 4.42 4.84
C LEU A 274 -31.54 5.94 4.66
N HIS A 275 -32.73 6.51 4.91
CA HIS A 275 -32.97 7.95 4.86
C HIS A 275 -32.18 8.75 5.91
N ARG A 276 -31.56 8.09 6.91
CA ARG A 276 -30.68 8.68 7.93
C ARG A 276 -29.20 8.35 7.71
N ALA A 277 -28.88 7.55 6.68
CA ALA A 277 -27.52 7.17 6.35
C ALA A 277 -26.85 8.24 5.46
N PRO A 278 -25.69 8.81 5.85
CA PRO A 278 -25.02 9.90 5.15
C PRO A 278 -24.78 9.69 3.66
N MET A 279 -24.54 8.43 3.25
CA MET A 279 -24.36 8.06 1.84
C MET A 279 -25.66 8.17 1.02
N TYR A 280 -26.82 7.91 1.64
CA TYR A 280 -28.11 7.86 0.97
C TYR A 280 -28.85 9.20 1.03
N THR A 281 -28.49 10.06 1.98
CA THR A 281 -29.02 11.42 2.08
C THR A 281 -28.30 12.43 1.19
N GLY A 282 -27.21 12.04 0.51
CA GLY A 282 -26.34 12.95 -0.24
C GLY A 282 -25.45 13.83 0.62
N GLN A 283 -25.37 13.56 1.93
CA GLN A 283 -24.45 14.22 2.86
C GLN A 283 -23.00 13.90 2.52
N ILE A 284 -22.73 12.66 2.11
CA ILE A 284 -21.46 12.18 1.54
C ILE A 284 -21.66 12.01 0.03
N ARG A 285 -20.85 12.69 -0.78
CA ARG A 285 -20.89 12.60 -2.24
C ARG A 285 -19.66 11.91 -2.81
N SER A 286 -18.63 11.72 -2.00
CA SER A 286 -17.37 11.10 -2.38
C SER A 286 -17.48 9.58 -2.56
N SER A 287 -16.69 9.01 -3.47
CA SER A 287 -16.63 7.57 -3.71
C SER A 287 -16.04 6.84 -2.51
N GLY A 288 -16.63 5.70 -2.15
CA GLY A 288 -16.16 4.78 -1.13
C GLY A 288 -15.50 3.52 -1.72
N PRO A 289 -14.76 2.76 -0.91
CA PRO A 289 -14.06 1.57 -1.40
C PRO A 289 -15.06 0.47 -1.82
N ARG A 290 -14.96 0.04 -3.07
CA ARG A 290 -15.81 -1.00 -3.68
C ARG A 290 -15.78 -2.34 -2.93
N TYR A 291 -14.62 -2.69 -2.38
CA TYR A 291 -14.36 -3.99 -1.76
C TYR A 291 -14.39 -3.97 -0.22
N CYS A 292 -14.78 -2.83 0.37
CA CYS A 292 -15.14 -2.72 1.77
C CYS A 292 -16.43 -1.88 1.88
N PRO A 293 -17.54 -2.36 1.28
CA PRO A 293 -18.80 -1.64 1.31
C PRO A 293 -19.32 -1.56 2.74
N SER A 294 -20.05 -0.51 3.06
CA SER A 294 -20.77 -0.43 4.30
C SER A 294 -21.86 -1.52 4.38
N ILE A 295 -22.37 -1.80 5.56
CA ILE A 295 -23.44 -2.78 5.69
C ILE A 295 -24.69 -2.31 4.95
N GLU A 296 -24.96 -1.00 4.91
CA GLU A 296 -26.03 -0.39 4.14
C GLU A 296 -25.89 -0.72 2.64
N ASP A 297 -24.68 -0.55 2.09
CA ASP A 297 -24.40 -0.88 0.70
C ASP A 297 -24.57 -2.38 0.41
N LYS A 298 -24.18 -3.26 1.36
CA LYS A 298 -24.37 -4.71 1.20
C LYS A 298 -25.84 -5.10 1.16
N VAL A 299 -26.65 -4.58 2.08
CA VAL A 299 -28.08 -4.86 2.18
C VAL A 299 -28.83 -4.37 0.94
N VAL A 300 -28.40 -3.25 0.34
CA VAL A 300 -29.04 -2.72 -0.87
C VAL A 300 -28.57 -3.46 -2.13
N ARG A 301 -27.25 -3.65 -2.30
CA ARG A 301 -26.66 -4.23 -3.52
C ARG A 301 -26.83 -5.75 -3.61
N PHE A 302 -26.95 -6.44 -2.49
CA PHE A 302 -27.09 -7.89 -2.39
C PHE A 302 -28.37 -8.22 -1.62
N ALA A 303 -29.48 -7.63 -2.06
CA ALA A 303 -30.78 -7.77 -1.42
C ALA A 303 -31.34 -9.23 -1.44
N ASP A 304 -30.79 -10.07 -2.31
CA ASP A 304 -31.06 -11.51 -2.42
C ASP A 304 -30.38 -12.35 -1.33
N LYS A 305 -29.49 -11.76 -0.51
CA LYS A 305 -28.79 -12.45 0.56
C LYS A 305 -29.52 -12.29 1.89
N ASP A 306 -29.89 -13.42 2.49
CA ASP A 306 -30.57 -13.49 3.79
C ASP A 306 -29.66 -13.05 4.94
N ARG A 307 -28.35 -13.17 4.76
CA ARG A 307 -27.36 -12.88 5.80
C ARG A 307 -25.99 -12.47 5.22
N HIS A 308 -25.27 -11.67 5.98
CA HIS A 308 -23.88 -11.32 5.71
C HIS A 308 -22.99 -11.81 6.85
N GLN A 309 -21.87 -12.42 6.51
CA GLN A 309 -20.87 -12.91 7.46
C GLN A 309 -20.15 -11.77 8.15
N LEU A 310 -19.98 -11.91 9.46
CA LEU A 310 -19.28 -10.99 10.34
C LEU A 310 -18.16 -11.75 11.05
N PHE A 311 -17.00 -11.09 11.22
CA PHE A 311 -15.91 -11.63 12.02
C PHE A 311 -15.75 -10.77 13.28
N LEU A 312 -15.73 -11.41 14.43
CA LEU A 312 -15.42 -10.82 15.72
C LEU A 312 -13.92 -11.01 15.95
N GLU A 313 -13.17 -9.93 15.75
CA GLU A 313 -11.71 -9.93 15.75
C GLU A 313 -11.18 -9.24 17.01
N PRO A 314 -10.49 -9.94 17.94
CA PRO A 314 -9.84 -9.29 19.08
C PRO A 314 -8.85 -8.21 18.62
N GLU A 315 -8.89 -7.02 19.24
CA GLU A 315 -7.93 -5.95 18.94
C GLU A 315 -6.59 -6.11 19.70
N GLY A 316 -6.46 -7.12 20.55
CA GLY A 316 -5.22 -7.44 21.28
C GLY A 316 -5.43 -8.46 22.39
N ARG A 317 -4.33 -8.85 23.04
CA ARG A 317 -4.33 -9.85 24.13
C ARG A 317 -4.81 -9.28 25.46
N THR A 318 -4.59 -8.00 25.68
CA THR A 318 -4.82 -7.32 26.98
C THR A 318 -5.99 -6.36 26.94
N THR A 319 -6.81 -6.39 25.88
CA THR A 319 -8.01 -5.55 25.74
C THR A 319 -9.26 -6.40 25.56
N GLN A 320 -10.40 -5.84 25.92
CA GLN A 320 -11.74 -6.40 25.66
C GLN A 320 -12.38 -5.82 24.39
N GLU A 321 -11.65 -4.97 23.65
CA GLU A 321 -12.15 -4.42 22.39
C GLU A 321 -12.20 -5.49 21.31
N ILE A 322 -13.38 -5.75 20.75
CA ILE A 322 -13.63 -6.65 19.63
C ILE A 322 -14.03 -5.82 18.41
N TYR A 323 -13.26 -5.91 17.34
CA TYR A 323 -13.56 -5.31 16.04
C TYR A 323 -14.56 -6.18 15.29
N VAL A 324 -15.66 -5.61 14.81
CA VAL A 324 -16.69 -6.37 14.08
C VAL A 324 -16.48 -6.20 12.58
N ASN A 325 -15.64 -7.03 11.99
CA ASN A 325 -15.33 -6.96 10.57
C ASN A 325 -16.53 -7.41 9.73
N GLY A 326 -16.84 -6.66 8.67
CA GLY A 326 -17.94 -6.96 7.75
C GLY A 326 -19.20 -6.12 7.97
N ILE A 327 -19.27 -5.29 9.03
CA ILE A 327 -20.42 -4.43 9.36
C ILE A 327 -20.02 -2.95 9.53
N SER A 328 -19.11 -2.47 8.69
CA SER A 328 -18.79 -1.05 8.64
C SER A 328 -20.07 -0.24 8.36
N THR A 329 -20.31 0.82 9.13
CA THR A 329 -21.56 1.59 9.05
C THR A 329 -21.34 3.05 9.42
N SER A 330 -22.20 3.91 8.87
CA SER A 330 -22.33 5.31 9.27
C SER A 330 -23.74 5.65 9.77
N LEU A 331 -24.58 4.67 10.02
CA LEU A 331 -25.91 4.84 10.61
C LEU A 331 -25.85 5.54 11.97
N PRO A 332 -26.93 6.23 12.40
CA PRO A 332 -27.00 6.84 13.71
C PRO A 332 -26.79 5.85 14.86
N ARG A 333 -26.38 6.34 16.02
CA ARG A 333 -26.03 5.50 17.18
C ARG A 333 -27.19 4.63 17.65
N ASP A 334 -28.41 5.18 17.70
CA ASP A 334 -29.63 4.45 18.08
C ASP A 334 -29.94 3.28 17.16
N VAL A 335 -29.64 3.41 15.88
CA VAL A 335 -29.78 2.32 14.90
C VAL A 335 -28.65 1.28 15.07
N GLN A 336 -27.42 1.72 15.32
CA GLN A 336 -26.31 0.79 15.59
C GLN A 336 -26.59 -0.05 16.86
N ASP A 337 -27.10 0.57 17.95
CA ASP A 337 -27.46 -0.15 19.17
C ASP A 337 -28.52 -1.23 18.92
N GLN A 338 -29.60 -0.90 18.16
CA GLN A 338 -30.63 -1.85 17.81
C GLN A 338 -30.11 -2.96 16.90
N MET A 339 -29.31 -2.60 15.90
CA MET A 339 -28.74 -3.54 14.92
C MET A 339 -27.91 -4.64 15.58
N PHE A 340 -27.01 -4.27 16.51
CA PHE A 340 -26.18 -5.26 17.19
C PHE A 340 -26.99 -6.21 18.07
N ARG A 341 -28.03 -5.72 18.76
CA ARG A 341 -28.93 -6.55 19.60
C ARG A 341 -29.74 -7.60 18.84
N MET A 342 -29.85 -7.46 17.51
CA MET A 342 -30.56 -8.42 16.64
C MET A 342 -29.64 -9.48 16.05
N ILE A 343 -28.31 -9.40 16.28
CA ILE A 343 -27.32 -10.33 15.71
C ILE A 343 -27.05 -11.46 16.71
N PRO A 344 -27.07 -12.73 16.29
CA PRO A 344 -26.79 -13.89 17.15
C PRO A 344 -25.45 -13.76 17.89
N GLY A 345 -25.48 -13.91 19.22
CA GLY A 345 -24.34 -13.76 20.11
C GLY A 345 -24.04 -12.31 20.53
N LEU A 346 -24.71 -11.34 19.93
CA LEU A 346 -24.51 -9.91 20.24
C LEU A 346 -25.71 -9.25 20.91
N GLU A 347 -26.71 -10.01 21.33
CA GLU A 347 -27.98 -9.50 21.88
C GLU A 347 -27.77 -8.61 23.11
N HIS A 348 -26.71 -8.87 23.87
CA HIS A 348 -26.33 -8.11 25.06
C HIS A 348 -25.02 -7.32 24.89
N ALA A 349 -24.47 -7.30 23.66
CA ALA A 349 -23.19 -6.66 23.41
C ALA A 349 -23.24 -5.15 23.63
N GLN A 350 -22.24 -4.64 24.33
CA GLN A 350 -22.07 -3.21 24.60
C GLN A 350 -21.10 -2.61 23.58
N ILE A 351 -21.52 -1.53 22.93
CA ILE A 351 -20.67 -0.79 22.01
C ILE A 351 -19.71 0.09 22.82
N MET A 352 -18.40 -0.14 22.66
CA MET A 352 -17.33 0.70 23.21
C MET A 352 -17.02 1.89 22.31
N ARG A 353 -17.07 1.70 20.99
CA ARG A 353 -16.90 2.74 19.97
C ARG A 353 -17.90 2.51 18.84
N TYR A 354 -18.62 3.55 18.45
CA TYR A 354 -19.55 3.48 17.33
C TYR A 354 -18.80 3.46 15.99
N GLY A 355 -19.42 2.83 14.99
CA GLY A 355 -19.00 2.92 13.60
C GLY A 355 -19.24 4.33 13.04
N TYR A 356 -18.40 4.74 12.09
CA TYR A 356 -18.52 6.02 11.39
C TYR A 356 -17.91 5.93 9.99
N ALA A 357 -18.32 6.83 9.10
CA ALA A 357 -17.60 7.11 7.86
C ALA A 357 -16.72 8.35 8.04
N VAL A 358 -15.64 8.44 7.30
CA VAL A 358 -14.80 9.63 7.21
C VAL A 358 -14.57 10.00 5.76
N GLU A 359 -14.79 11.27 5.40
CA GLU A 359 -14.37 11.88 4.14
C GLU A 359 -13.07 12.64 4.36
N TYR A 360 -12.19 12.58 3.40
CA TYR A 360 -10.88 13.23 3.45
C TYR A 360 -10.37 13.59 2.05
N ASP A 361 -9.46 14.57 1.98
CA ASP A 361 -8.82 14.96 0.73
C ASP A 361 -7.73 13.96 0.33
N PHE A 362 -7.63 13.68 -0.98
CA PHE A 362 -6.54 12.95 -1.59
C PHE A 362 -6.09 13.63 -2.87
N CYS A 363 -4.88 13.35 -3.33
CA CYS A 363 -4.34 13.83 -4.60
C CYS A 363 -4.39 12.69 -5.62
N PRO A 364 -5.06 12.85 -6.78
CA PRO A 364 -5.02 11.85 -7.86
C PRO A 364 -3.58 11.49 -8.22
N PRO A 365 -3.21 10.19 -8.19
CA PRO A 365 -1.82 9.76 -8.28
C PRO A 365 -1.20 9.83 -9.67
N ASP A 366 -1.98 10.13 -10.71
CA ASP A 366 -1.47 10.44 -12.06
C ASP A 366 -0.62 11.72 -12.10
N GLN A 367 -0.57 12.47 -11.00
CA GLN A 367 0.32 13.62 -10.77
C GLN A 367 1.72 13.23 -10.30
N LEU A 368 1.99 11.94 -10.13
CA LEU A 368 3.27 11.40 -9.65
C LEU A 368 4.05 10.71 -10.77
N TYR A 369 5.36 10.70 -10.61
CA TYR A 369 6.26 9.80 -11.32
C TYR A 369 6.23 8.38 -10.72
N PRO A 370 6.74 7.35 -11.41
CA PRO A 370 6.80 5.97 -10.90
C PRO A 370 7.64 5.79 -9.61
N TRP A 371 8.49 6.74 -9.28
CA TRP A 371 9.23 6.79 -8.02
C TRP A 371 8.53 7.63 -6.94
N LEU A 372 7.25 7.96 -7.14
CA LEU A 372 6.34 8.67 -6.25
C LEU A 372 6.71 10.14 -5.95
N GLU A 373 7.64 10.72 -6.68
CA GLU A 373 7.88 12.18 -6.70
C GLU A 373 6.76 12.88 -7.47
N THR A 374 6.37 14.08 -7.04
CA THR A 374 5.37 14.88 -7.74
C THR A 374 5.93 15.50 -9.02
N LYS A 375 5.07 15.61 -10.06
CA LYS A 375 5.44 16.24 -11.33
C LYS A 375 5.55 17.76 -11.25
N ASN A 376 4.86 18.39 -10.28
CA ASN A 376 4.79 19.83 -10.15
C ASN A 376 5.91 20.42 -9.27
N VAL A 377 6.38 19.68 -8.26
CA VAL A 377 7.33 20.16 -7.26
C VAL A 377 8.44 19.14 -7.06
N GLY A 378 9.65 19.49 -7.45
CA GLY A 378 10.81 18.62 -7.28
C GLY A 378 11.14 18.39 -5.81
N GLY A 379 11.51 17.14 -5.46
CA GLY A 379 11.82 16.72 -4.08
C GLY A 379 10.60 16.49 -3.18
N LEU A 380 9.38 16.66 -3.69
CA LEU A 380 8.13 16.39 -2.95
C LEU A 380 7.56 15.03 -3.37
N TYR A 381 7.35 14.14 -2.39
CA TYR A 381 6.86 12.77 -2.58
C TYR A 381 5.54 12.56 -1.85
N PHE A 382 4.62 11.78 -2.46
CA PHE A 382 3.37 11.39 -1.83
C PHE A 382 3.32 9.87 -1.64
N ALA A 383 2.80 9.41 -0.50
CA ALA A 383 2.64 7.99 -0.23
C ALA A 383 1.40 7.68 0.62
N GLY A 384 0.86 6.48 0.44
CA GLY A 384 -0.26 5.96 1.20
C GLY A 384 -1.60 6.51 0.76
N GLN A 385 -2.45 6.80 1.72
CA GLN A 385 -3.85 7.21 1.47
C GLN A 385 -3.99 8.53 0.71
N LEU A 386 -2.99 9.39 0.78
CA LEU A 386 -2.91 10.63 -0.02
C LEU A 386 -2.96 10.35 -1.53
N ASN A 387 -2.50 9.18 -1.96
CA ASN A 387 -2.56 8.68 -3.34
C ASN A 387 -3.82 7.86 -3.66
N GLY A 388 -4.84 7.91 -2.79
CA GLY A 388 -6.11 7.23 -3.00
C GLY A 388 -6.11 5.72 -2.69
N THR A 389 -5.14 5.19 -1.95
CA THR A 389 -5.16 3.79 -1.45
C THR A 389 -5.81 3.71 -0.07
N THR A 390 -6.32 2.52 0.33
CA THR A 390 -7.01 2.32 1.61
C THR A 390 -6.48 1.15 2.45
N GLY A 391 -5.31 0.61 2.16
CA GLY A 391 -4.73 -0.51 2.91
C GLY A 391 -3.42 -0.13 3.59
N TYR A 392 -3.14 -0.76 4.73
CA TYR A 392 -1.89 -0.57 5.48
C TYR A 392 -0.68 -1.02 4.66
N GLU A 393 -0.82 -2.13 3.95
CA GLU A 393 0.21 -2.76 3.13
C GLU A 393 0.53 -1.93 1.90
N GLU A 394 -0.52 -1.42 1.22
CA GLU A 394 -0.37 -0.49 0.10
C GLU A 394 0.31 0.82 0.55
N ALA A 395 -0.02 1.29 1.77
CA ALA A 395 0.59 2.48 2.33
C ALA A 395 2.07 2.24 2.68
N GLY A 396 2.39 1.11 3.33
CA GLY A 396 3.77 0.73 3.67
C GLY A 396 4.65 0.58 2.43
N ALA A 397 4.15 -0.08 1.40
CA ALA A 397 4.85 -0.24 0.12
C ALA A 397 5.20 1.09 -0.54
N GLN A 398 4.21 2.00 -0.64
CA GLN A 398 4.43 3.34 -1.18
C GLN A 398 5.41 4.14 -0.32
N GLY A 399 5.28 4.04 1.01
CA GLY A 399 6.18 4.70 1.94
C GLY A 399 7.63 4.28 1.74
N LEU A 400 7.89 2.97 1.66
CA LEU A 400 9.22 2.42 1.41
C LEU A 400 9.81 2.96 0.10
N VAL A 401 9.04 2.92 -0.99
CA VAL A 401 9.48 3.43 -2.31
C VAL A 401 9.75 4.93 -2.27
N ALA A 402 8.84 5.73 -1.71
CA ALA A 402 8.99 7.19 -1.63
C ALA A 402 10.18 7.60 -0.76
N GLY A 403 10.32 6.99 0.42
CA GLY A 403 11.43 7.26 1.34
C GLY A 403 12.78 6.87 0.77
N ALA A 404 12.87 5.71 0.12
CA ALA A 404 14.08 5.29 -0.59
C ALA A 404 14.46 6.30 -1.69
N ASN A 405 13.50 6.71 -2.52
CA ASN A 405 13.76 7.65 -3.62
C ASN A 405 14.09 9.06 -3.12
N ALA A 406 13.50 9.51 -2.02
CA ALA A 406 13.86 10.77 -1.38
C ALA A 406 15.35 10.79 -0.98
N ALA A 407 15.85 9.70 -0.39
CA ALA A 407 17.26 9.58 -0.02
C ALA A 407 18.18 9.38 -1.24
N LEU A 408 17.80 8.55 -2.22
CA LEU A 408 18.59 8.31 -3.44
C LEU A 408 18.80 9.59 -4.25
N ARG A 409 17.77 10.45 -4.34
CA ARG A 409 17.88 11.77 -4.97
C ARG A 409 19.00 12.62 -4.34
N LEU A 410 19.08 12.66 -3.02
CA LEU A 410 20.10 13.42 -2.30
C LEU A 410 21.50 12.84 -2.49
N LEU A 411 21.60 11.53 -2.71
CA LEU A 411 22.84 10.83 -3.04
C LEU A 411 23.24 10.95 -4.52
N GLY A 412 22.45 11.63 -5.35
CA GLY A 412 22.69 11.74 -6.80
C GLY A 412 22.63 10.39 -7.51
N LYS A 413 21.90 9.40 -6.95
CA LYS A 413 21.71 8.06 -7.54
C LYS A 413 20.43 8.05 -8.39
N SER A 414 20.34 7.07 -9.29
CA SER A 414 19.15 6.83 -10.10
C SER A 414 17.97 6.40 -9.23
N GLU A 415 16.77 6.68 -9.73
CA GLU A 415 15.51 6.36 -9.08
C GLU A 415 15.32 4.85 -8.92
N PHE A 416 14.78 4.46 -7.77
CA PHE A 416 14.34 3.11 -7.47
C PHE A 416 12.89 2.93 -7.96
N VAL A 417 12.72 2.16 -9.01
CA VAL A 417 11.43 1.78 -9.60
C VAL A 417 11.37 0.27 -9.73
N LEU A 418 10.30 -0.33 -9.25
CA LEU A 418 9.99 -1.74 -9.44
C LEU A 418 9.00 -1.89 -10.59
N ASN A 419 9.30 -2.80 -11.51
CA ASN A 419 8.44 -3.12 -12.63
C ASN A 419 7.31 -4.09 -12.23
N ARG A 420 6.30 -4.21 -13.07
CA ARG A 420 5.12 -5.08 -12.85
C ARG A 420 5.46 -6.57 -12.85
N ASP A 421 6.54 -6.97 -13.49
CA ASP A 421 7.08 -8.35 -13.52
C ASP A 421 8.02 -8.65 -12.35
N GLU A 422 8.46 -7.64 -11.61
CA GLU A 422 9.37 -7.78 -10.46
C GLU A 422 8.64 -7.87 -9.12
N ALA A 423 7.52 -7.09 -8.95
CA ALA A 423 6.86 -7.00 -7.66
C ALA A 423 5.38 -6.61 -7.75
N TYR A 424 4.57 -7.07 -6.77
CA TYR A 424 3.23 -6.49 -6.50
C TYR A 424 3.33 -5.01 -6.16
N ILE A 425 4.40 -4.56 -5.50
CA ILE A 425 4.70 -3.13 -5.28
C ILE A 425 4.81 -2.40 -6.61
N GLY A 426 5.48 -3.00 -7.61
CA GLY A 426 5.56 -2.44 -8.95
C GLY A 426 4.21 -2.34 -9.64
N VAL A 427 3.38 -3.39 -9.55
CA VAL A 427 2.00 -3.37 -10.07
C VAL A 427 1.18 -2.28 -9.38
N LEU A 428 1.26 -2.16 -8.05
CA LEU A 428 0.57 -1.14 -7.27
C LEU A 428 0.94 0.28 -7.73
N VAL A 429 2.22 0.60 -7.77
CA VAL A 429 2.69 1.94 -8.11
C VAL A 429 2.34 2.29 -9.56
N ASP A 430 2.57 1.36 -10.49
CA ASP A 430 2.26 1.57 -11.90
C ASP A 430 0.76 1.77 -12.15
N ASP A 431 -0.12 0.96 -11.52
CA ASP A 431 -1.57 1.19 -11.59
C ASP A 431 -1.96 2.60 -11.13
N LEU A 432 -1.41 3.05 -10.01
CA LEU A 432 -1.69 4.36 -9.44
C LEU A 432 -1.29 5.50 -10.39
N VAL A 433 -0.04 5.51 -10.84
CA VAL A 433 0.50 6.65 -11.60
C VAL A 433 0.08 6.66 -13.07
N THR A 434 -0.29 5.50 -13.62
CA THR A 434 -0.64 5.32 -15.04
C THR A 434 -2.14 5.33 -15.26
N CYS A 435 -2.90 4.55 -14.47
CA CYS A 435 -4.36 4.45 -14.62
C CYS A 435 -5.11 5.51 -13.81
N GLY A 436 -4.50 6.00 -12.72
CA GLY A 436 -5.20 6.83 -11.74
C GLY A 436 -6.20 6.03 -10.92
N VAL A 437 -7.05 6.74 -10.15
CA VAL A 437 -8.05 6.12 -9.28
C VAL A 437 -9.36 6.90 -9.34
N ASP A 438 -10.47 6.21 -9.62
CA ASP A 438 -11.84 6.74 -9.58
C ASP A 438 -12.57 6.32 -8.30
N GLU A 439 -12.05 5.31 -7.62
CA GLU A 439 -12.48 4.78 -6.32
C GLU A 439 -11.26 4.42 -5.48
N PRO A 440 -11.36 4.35 -4.13
CA PRO A 440 -10.22 3.97 -3.30
C PRO A 440 -9.58 2.67 -3.76
N TYR A 441 -8.31 2.76 -4.17
CA TYR A 441 -7.56 1.63 -4.74
C TYR A 441 -7.31 0.54 -3.70
N ARG A 442 -7.44 -0.70 -4.15
CA ARG A 442 -7.08 -1.90 -3.39
C ARG A 442 -6.39 -2.90 -4.29
N MET A 443 -5.30 -3.48 -3.80
CA MET A 443 -4.57 -4.51 -4.50
C MET A 443 -5.29 -5.86 -4.47
N PHE A 444 -5.31 -6.56 -5.61
CA PHE A 444 -5.82 -7.92 -5.79
C PHE A 444 -4.88 -8.73 -6.66
N THR A 445 -4.90 -10.06 -6.48
CA THR A 445 -4.08 -10.98 -7.30
C THR A 445 -4.45 -10.95 -8.79
N SER A 446 -5.68 -10.52 -9.13
CA SER A 446 -6.10 -10.35 -10.53
C SER A 446 -5.46 -9.17 -11.25
N ARG A 447 -4.89 -8.20 -10.50
CA ARG A 447 -4.17 -7.06 -11.07
C ARG A 447 -2.74 -7.42 -11.51
N ALA A 448 -2.17 -8.49 -10.94
CA ALA A 448 -0.83 -8.96 -11.28
C ALA A 448 -0.89 -9.98 -12.43
N GLU A 449 -0.44 -9.58 -13.60
CA GLU A 449 -0.39 -10.41 -14.81
C GLU A 449 0.56 -11.60 -14.62
N TYR A 450 1.68 -11.36 -13.95
CA TYR A 450 2.77 -12.32 -13.75
C TYR A 450 2.73 -13.02 -12.38
N ARG A 451 1.53 -13.22 -11.82
CA ARG A 451 1.35 -13.77 -10.45
C ARG A 451 1.97 -15.15 -10.21
N MET A 452 2.27 -15.93 -11.27
CA MET A 452 2.99 -17.21 -11.13
C MET A 452 4.47 -16.98 -10.79
N MET A 453 5.02 -15.84 -11.23
CA MET A 453 6.37 -15.39 -10.87
C MET A 453 6.38 -14.63 -9.55
N LEU A 454 5.34 -13.83 -9.28
CA LEU A 454 5.22 -12.91 -8.13
C LEU A 454 4.59 -13.60 -6.91
N ARG A 455 5.15 -14.72 -6.46
CA ARG A 455 4.61 -15.43 -5.30
C ARG A 455 5.09 -14.80 -3.98
N GLN A 456 4.31 -15.00 -2.90
CA GLN A 456 4.69 -14.53 -1.56
C GLN A 456 5.94 -15.26 -1.02
N ASP A 457 6.11 -16.55 -1.42
CA ASP A 457 7.18 -17.41 -0.94
C ASP A 457 8.55 -17.06 -1.52
N ASN A 458 8.61 -16.42 -2.68
CA ASN A 458 9.84 -16.07 -3.39
C ASN A 458 10.15 -14.57 -3.44
N ALA A 459 9.48 -13.75 -2.62
CA ALA A 459 9.67 -12.29 -2.65
C ALA A 459 11.12 -11.89 -2.34
N ASP A 460 11.79 -12.58 -1.42
CA ASP A 460 13.21 -12.38 -1.12
C ASP A 460 14.11 -12.68 -2.32
N ARG A 461 13.80 -13.73 -3.09
CA ARG A 461 14.59 -14.12 -4.27
C ARG A 461 14.51 -13.07 -5.38
N ARG A 462 13.41 -12.32 -5.45
CA ARG A 462 13.22 -11.24 -6.43
C ARG A 462 13.81 -9.92 -5.96
N LEU A 463 13.63 -9.56 -4.69
CA LEU A 463 13.81 -8.20 -4.21
C LEU A 463 15.01 -7.99 -3.27
N THR A 464 15.42 -9.00 -2.49
CA THR A 464 16.56 -8.85 -1.57
C THR A 464 17.87 -8.49 -2.30
N PRO A 465 18.21 -9.05 -3.49
CA PRO A 465 19.38 -8.60 -4.24
C PRO A 465 19.29 -7.15 -4.71
N ILE A 466 18.10 -6.70 -5.10
CA ILE A 466 17.85 -5.31 -5.50
C ILE A 466 18.05 -4.39 -4.28
N GLY A 467 17.41 -4.73 -3.16
CA GLY A 467 17.53 -3.97 -1.91
C GLY A 467 18.97 -3.89 -1.38
N TYR A 468 19.74 -4.97 -1.49
CA TYR A 468 21.16 -5.00 -1.11
C TYR A 468 22.02 -4.09 -2.00
N LYS A 469 21.83 -4.14 -3.30
CA LYS A 469 22.53 -3.27 -4.26
C LYS A 469 22.24 -1.78 -4.02
N LEU A 470 21.01 -1.44 -3.61
CA LEU A 470 20.62 -0.07 -3.27
C LEU A 470 21.18 0.39 -1.92
N GLY A 471 21.44 -0.52 -0.99
CA GLY A 471 21.82 -0.23 0.40
C GLY A 471 20.65 -0.26 1.40
N LEU A 472 19.47 -0.72 0.98
CA LEU A 472 18.30 -0.92 1.85
C LEU A 472 18.43 -2.17 2.73
N VAL A 473 19.04 -3.22 2.20
CA VAL A 473 19.22 -4.51 2.86
C VAL A 473 20.63 -4.60 3.42
N ASP A 474 20.73 -4.99 4.69
CA ASP A 474 22.00 -5.17 5.37
C ASP A 474 22.69 -6.51 5.04
N GLN A 475 23.95 -6.65 5.46
CA GLN A 475 24.76 -7.83 5.20
C GLN A 475 24.21 -9.10 5.89
N LEU A 476 23.60 -8.97 7.08
CA LEU A 476 23.05 -10.10 7.83
C LEU A 476 21.89 -10.75 7.05
N ARG A 477 20.95 -9.93 6.59
CA ARG A 477 19.81 -10.40 5.78
C ARG A 477 20.28 -10.97 4.44
N TYR A 478 21.26 -10.33 3.81
CA TYR A 478 21.81 -10.80 2.53
C TYR A 478 22.55 -12.15 2.67
N ASN A 479 23.29 -12.36 3.76
CA ASN A 479 23.94 -13.65 4.03
C ASN A 479 22.90 -14.75 4.22
N ARG A 480 21.88 -14.53 5.04
CA ARG A 480 20.77 -15.49 5.24
C ARG A 480 20.04 -15.82 3.94
N PHE A 481 19.87 -14.83 3.08
CA PHE A 481 19.31 -15.02 1.75
C PHE A 481 20.18 -15.90 0.88
N THR A 482 21.51 -15.68 0.83
CA THR A 482 22.43 -16.49 0.03
C THR A 482 22.51 -17.92 0.54
N GLU A 483 22.56 -18.14 1.85
CA GLU A 483 22.48 -19.48 2.46
C GLU A 483 21.19 -20.22 2.06
N LYS A 484 20.03 -19.51 2.07
CA LYS A 484 18.76 -20.07 1.61
C LYS A 484 18.83 -20.51 0.13
N LEU A 485 19.42 -19.71 -0.73
CA LEU A 485 19.57 -20.06 -2.16
C LEU A 485 20.45 -21.31 -2.35
N GLU A 486 21.56 -21.40 -1.63
CA GLU A 486 22.43 -22.58 -1.66
C GLU A 486 21.68 -23.84 -1.22
N GLN A 487 20.91 -23.75 -0.12
CA GLN A 487 20.08 -24.85 0.36
C GLN A 487 19.02 -25.28 -0.67
N ILE A 488 18.37 -24.34 -1.36
CA ILE A 488 17.39 -24.66 -2.41
C ILE A 488 18.06 -25.41 -3.55
N GLU A 489 19.24 -24.98 -4.02
CA GLU A 489 19.95 -25.63 -5.12
C GLU A 489 20.48 -27.02 -4.72
N LEU A 490 20.96 -27.19 -3.49
CA LEU A 490 21.34 -28.50 -2.96
C LEU A 490 20.13 -29.45 -2.88
N ALA A 491 18.98 -28.95 -2.41
CA ALA A 491 17.75 -29.74 -2.31
C ALA A 491 17.21 -30.13 -3.71
N LYS A 492 17.25 -29.23 -4.70
CA LYS A 492 16.90 -29.54 -6.10
C LYS A 492 17.77 -30.67 -6.66
N ARG A 493 19.09 -30.61 -6.46
CA ARG A 493 20.02 -31.67 -6.87
C ARG A 493 19.73 -32.98 -6.18
N ALA A 494 19.45 -32.94 -4.88
CA ALA A 494 19.07 -34.14 -4.13
C ALA A 494 17.81 -34.79 -4.69
N VAL A 495 16.74 -34.01 -4.93
CA VAL A 495 15.50 -34.51 -5.56
C VAL A 495 15.77 -35.08 -6.96
N ALA A 496 16.53 -34.42 -7.80
CA ALA A 496 16.86 -34.89 -9.16
C ALA A 496 17.64 -36.23 -9.18
N SER A 497 18.43 -36.50 -8.14
CA SER A 497 19.18 -37.76 -8.00
C SER A 497 18.30 -38.93 -7.54
N LEU A 498 17.12 -38.70 -6.96
CA LEU A 498 16.20 -39.76 -6.52
C LEU A 498 15.62 -40.53 -7.70
N ARG A 499 15.24 -41.79 -7.44
CA ARG A 499 14.53 -42.65 -8.40
C ARG A 499 13.32 -43.28 -7.74
N ILE A 500 12.16 -43.14 -8.39
CA ILE A 500 10.90 -43.78 -8.00
C ILE A 500 10.51 -44.74 -9.14
N GLY A 501 10.96 -46.00 -9.04
CA GLY A 501 11.04 -46.89 -10.20
C GLY A 501 11.98 -46.28 -11.24
N ASP A 502 11.50 -46.17 -12.48
CA ASP A 502 12.26 -45.57 -13.58
C ASP A 502 12.14 -44.05 -13.69
N VAL A 503 11.32 -43.42 -12.80
CA VAL A 503 11.03 -41.98 -12.89
C VAL A 503 12.00 -41.18 -12.01
N PRO A 504 12.69 -40.18 -12.55
CA PRO A 504 13.48 -39.23 -11.75
C PRO A 504 12.61 -38.46 -10.74
N GLY A 505 13.17 -38.14 -9.56
CA GLY A 505 12.46 -37.51 -8.47
C GLY A 505 11.88 -36.14 -8.82
N ASP A 506 12.57 -35.35 -9.63
CA ASP A 506 12.08 -34.06 -10.13
C ASP A 506 10.83 -34.22 -11.04
N LYS A 507 10.84 -35.22 -11.92
CA LYS A 507 9.67 -35.56 -12.76
C LYS A 507 8.51 -36.13 -11.95
N TYR A 508 8.83 -36.88 -10.88
CA TYR A 508 7.83 -37.41 -9.98
C TYR A 508 7.15 -36.28 -9.18
N LEU A 509 7.93 -35.34 -8.63
CA LEU A 509 7.43 -34.19 -7.87
C LEU A 509 6.62 -33.19 -8.74
N LYS A 510 6.79 -33.22 -10.07
CA LYS A 510 5.98 -32.41 -11.00
C LYS A 510 4.49 -32.80 -11.03
N ARG A 511 4.13 -33.99 -10.54
CA ARG A 511 2.73 -34.43 -10.47
C ARG A 511 1.99 -33.61 -9.40
N ASN A 512 0.72 -33.27 -9.69
CA ASN A 512 -0.06 -32.39 -8.80
C ASN A 512 -0.26 -32.97 -7.40
N GLU A 513 -0.48 -34.28 -7.33
CA GLU A 513 -0.75 -35.04 -6.12
C GLU A 513 0.48 -35.26 -5.24
N VAL A 514 1.68 -35.23 -5.81
CA VAL A 514 2.95 -35.49 -5.10
C VAL A 514 3.41 -34.24 -4.38
N THR A 515 3.78 -34.37 -3.12
CA THR A 515 4.29 -33.26 -2.28
C THR A 515 5.73 -33.49 -1.84
N TRP A 516 6.39 -32.43 -1.39
CA TRP A 516 7.70 -32.57 -0.73
C TRP A 516 7.65 -33.51 0.47
N GLN A 517 6.57 -33.45 1.25
CA GLN A 517 6.38 -34.30 2.43
C GLN A 517 6.36 -35.79 2.05
N GLU A 518 5.68 -36.16 0.96
CA GLU A 518 5.66 -37.54 0.46
C GLU A 518 7.06 -38.02 0.06
N LEU A 519 7.86 -37.15 -0.61
CA LEU A 519 9.25 -37.49 -0.94
C LEU A 519 10.11 -37.62 0.31
N LEU A 520 9.93 -36.76 1.29
CA LEU A 520 10.65 -36.81 2.56
C LEU A 520 10.37 -38.12 3.32
N GLU A 521 9.12 -38.58 3.35
CA GLU A 521 8.74 -39.85 3.97
C GLU A 521 9.33 -41.06 3.26
N ARG A 522 9.48 -41.01 1.93
CA ARG A 522 10.09 -42.08 1.12
C ARG A 522 11.61 -42.10 1.18
N PHE A 523 12.23 -40.94 1.28
CA PHE A 523 13.69 -40.78 1.19
C PHE A 523 14.24 -39.92 2.34
N PRO A 524 13.98 -40.30 3.61
CA PRO A 524 14.37 -39.47 4.75
C PRO A 524 15.89 -39.27 4.86
N GLU A 525 16.71 -40.27 4.49
CA GLU A 525 18.17 -40.17 4.53
C GLU A 525 18.71 -39.06 3.58
N SER A 526 18.04 -38.83 2.47
CA SER A 526 18.47 -37.84 1.48
C SER A 526 17.92 -36.46 1.74
N LEU A 527 16.70 -36.35 2.30
CA LEU A 527 15.93 -35.11 2.34
C LEU A 527 15.75 -34.51 3.73
N SER A 528 15.87 -35.27 4.83
CA SER A 528 15.64 -34.77 6.21
C SER A 528 16.59 -33.66 6.66
N ARG A 529 17.73 -33.52 6.01
CA ARG A 529 18.68 -32.42 6.26
C ARG A 529 18.19 -31.05 5.80
N PHE A 530 17.15 -30.97 4.98
CA PHE A 530 16.62 -29.73 4.47
C PHE A 530 15.40 -29.30 5.29
N PRO A 531 15.36 -28.05 5.78
CA PRO A 531 14.19 -27.50 6.45
C PRO A 531 12.94 -27.58 5.56
N GLU A 532 11.76 -27.76 6.17
CA GLU A 532 10.48 -27.85 5.45
C GLU A 532 10.26 -26.67 4.49
N GLN A 533 10.64 -25.45 4.89
CA GLN A 533 10.53 -24.26 4.06
C GLN A 533 11.36 -24.34 2.77
N ILE A 534 12.53 -24.96 2.81
CA ILE A 534 13.37 -25.20 1.63
C ILE A 534 12.69 -26.21 0.72
N GLY A 535 12.17 -27.30 1.30
CA GLY A 535 11.46 -28.32 0.55
C GLY A 535 10.23 -27.77 -0.20
N LEU A 536 9.43 -26.93 0.46
CA LEU A 536 8.30 -26.26 -0.18
C LEU A 536 8.73 -25.34 -1.33
N GLN A 537 9.88 -24.64 -1.21
CA GLN A 537 10.42 -23.82 -2.32
C GLN A 537 10.81 -24.70 -3.52
N VAL A 538 11.42 -25.83 -3.29
CA VAL A 538 11.80 -26.79 -4.35
C VAL A 538 10.55 -27.36 -5.03
N GLU A 539 9.54 -27.75 -4.25
CA GLU A 539 8.25 -28.22 -4.77
C GLU A 539 7.61 -27.17 -5.68
N TYR A 540 7.50 -25.94 -5.20
CA TYR A 540 6.89 -24.85 -5.99
C TYR A 540 7.70 -24.53 -7.24
N ASP A 541 9.02 -24.47 -7.16
CA ASP A 541 9.87 -24.20 -8.32
C ASP A 541 9.67 -25.27 -9.40
N ILE A 542 9.68 -26.56 -9.04
CA ILE A 542 9.52 -27.68 -9.97
C ILE A 542 8.11 -27.70 -10.60
N LYS A 543 7.06 -27.51 -9.79
CA LYS A 543 5.67 -27.50 -10.28
C LYS A 543 5.34 -26.29 -11.16
N TYR A 544 5.91 -25.14 -10.85
CA TYR A 544 5.61 -23.90 -11.59
C TYR A 544 6.57 -23.62 -12.76
N GLU A 545 7.62 -24.40 -12.95
CA GLU A 545 8.64 -24.18 -13.98
C GLU A 545 8.06 -23.88 -15.36
N GLY A 546 7.11 -24.70 -15.85
CA GLY A 546 6.50 -24.52 -17.18
C GLY A 546 5.59 -23.29 -17.28
N TYR A 547 4.98 -22.86 -16.17
CA TYR A 547 4.16 -21.63 -16.13
C TYR A 547 5.05 -20.39 -16.11
N VAL A 548 6.10 -20.42 -15.31
CA VAL A 548 7.09 -19.34 -15.22
C VAL A 548 7.77 -19.12 -16.57
N ALA A 549 8.22 -20.18 -17.24
CA ALA A 549 8.84 -20.08 -18.56
C ALA A 549 7.93 -19.41 -19.61
N ARG A 550 6.63 -19.73 -19.59
CA ARG A 550 5.65 -19.07 -20.48
C ARG A 550 5.45 -17.59 -20.15
N GLN A 551 5.41 -17.24 -18.85
CA GLN A 551 5.31 -15.83 -18.45
C GLN A 551 6.58 -15.05 -18.80
N GLN A 552 7.76 -15.67 -18.72
CA GLN A 552 9.02 -15.03 -19.07
C GLN A 552 9.03 -14.55 -20.53
N VAL A 553 8.51 -15.33 -21.47
CA VAL A 553 8.37 -14.91 -22.88
C VAL A 553 7.45 -13.68 -23.03
N GLN A 554 6.42 -13.59 -22.19
CA GLN A 554 5.53 -12.41 -22.19
C GLN A 554 6.24 -11.17 -21.61
N VAL A 555 7.01 -11.35 -20.54
CA VAL A 555 7.85 -10.29 -19.93
C VAL A 555 8.85 -9.74 -20.95
N GLU A 556 9.57 -10.60 -21.66
CA GLU A 556 10.52 -10.17 -22.69
C GLU A 556 9.86 -9.34 -23.80
N ARG A 557 8.63 -9.70 -24.19
CA ARG A 557 7.87 -8.91 -25.17
C ARG A 557 7.50 -7.54 -24.61
N GLN A 558 7.06 -7.48 -23.36
CA GLN A 558 6.69 -6.23 -22.69
C GLN A 558 7.92 -5.33 -22.49
N GLN A 559 9.05 -5.90 -22.10
CA GLN A 559 10.30 -5.17 -21.93
C GLN A 559 10.72 -4.40 -23.17
N ARG A 560 10.51 -4.97 -24.37
CA ARG A 560 10.75 -4.26 -25.65
C ARG A 560 9.90 -3.00 -25.81
N MET A 561 8.68 -2.98 -25.25
CA MET A 561 7.85 -1.77 -25.23
C MET A 561 8.30 -0.78 -24.14
N MET A 562 8.77 -1.28 -23.00
CA MET A 562 9.35 -0.45 -21.94
C MET A 562 10.64 0.25 -22.37
N ASP A 563 11.44 -0.39 -23.22
CA ASP A 563 12.68 0.18 -23.79
C ASP A 563 12.41 1.34 -24.74
N LYS A 564 11.21 1.44 -25.30
CA LYS A 564 10.77 2.56 -26.13
C LYS A 564 10.40 3.75 -25.25
N LYS A 565 11.42 4.50 -24.81
CA LYS A 565 11.25 5.67 -23.94
C LYS A 565 10.55 6.81 -24.68
N ILE A 566 9.70 7.53 -23.95
CA ILE A 566 9.03 8.74 -24.43
C ILE A 566 9.68 9.93 -23.72
N PRO A 567 10.25 10.90 -24.46
CA PRO A 567 10.80 12.12 -23.87
C PRO A 567 9.77 12.89 -23.03
N SER A 568 10.20 13.48 -21.92
CA SER A 568 9.31 14.23 -21.03
C SER A 568 8.66 15.47 -21.68
N ASP A 569 9.30 16.01 -22.71
CA ASP A 569 8.87 17.14 -23.52
C ASP A 569 8.10 16.74 -24.79
N PHE A 570 7.75 15.46 -24.94
CA PHE A 570 7.07 14.95 -26.14
C PHE A 570 5.69 15.61 -26.32
N ASP A 571 5.50 16.28 -27.48
CA ASP A 571 4.26 16.98 -27.81
C ASP A 571 3.22 16.05 -28.46
N TYR A 572 2.33 15.52 -27.65
CA TYR A 572 1.21 14.69 -28.11
C TYR A 572 0.15 15.48 -28.91
N LEU A 573 0.06 16.80 -28.70
CA LEU A 573 -0.93 17.65 -29.39
C LEU A 573 -0.58 17.81 -30.87
N SER A 574 0.70 17.74 -31.22
CA SER A 574 1.18 17.85 -32.61
C SER A 574 0.86 16.62 -33.47
N ILE A 575 0.49 15.48 -32.91
CA ILE A 575 0.16 14.26 -33.67
C ILE A 575 -1.22 14.44 -34.33
N VAL A 576 -1.26 14.70 -35.63
CA VAL A 576 -2.48 15.08 -36.37
C VAL A 576 -3.58 14.01 -36.27
N SER A 577 -3.24 12.73 -36.44
CA SER A 577 -4.19 11.61 -36.48
C SER A 577 -4.51 11.00 -35.10
N LEU A 578 -3.95 11.52 -34.01
CA LEU A 578 -4.22 11.03 -32.67
C LEU A 578 -5.58 11.59 -32.17
N ARG A 579 -6.40 10.71 -31.58
CA ARG A 579 -7.70 11.09 -31.01
C ARG A 579 -7.55 12.16 -29.92
N ASN A 580 -8.47 13.09 -29.82
CA ASN A 580 -8.43 14.16 -28.81
C ASN A 580 -8.40 13.62 -27.38
N GLU A 581 -9.15 12.56 -27.11
CA GLU A 581 -9.12 11.87 -25.81
C GLU A 581 -7.71 11.34 -25.48
N ALA A 582 -7.05 10.69 -26.45
CA ALA A 582 -5.70 10.17 -26.28
C ALA A 582 -4.69 11.31 -26.08
N LYS A 583 -4.80 12.40 -26.84
CA LYS A 583 -3.97 13.61 -26.66
C LYS A 583 -4.06 14.16 -25.24
N GLN A 584 -5.28 14.34 -24.72
CA GLN A 584 -5.52 14.84 -23.37
C GLN A 584 -4.95 13.91 -22.31
N LYS A 585 -5.19 12.59 -22.44
CA LYS A 585 -4.73 11.59 -21.49
C LYS A 585 -3.20 11.48 -21.47
N PHE A 586 -2.55 11.41 -22.62
CA PHE A 586 -1.09 11.37 -22.70
C PHE A 586 -0.45 12.65 -22.15
N THR A 587 -1.00 13.82 -22.45
CA THR A 587 -0.52 15.10 -21.91
C THR A 587 -0.66 15.17 -20.39
N ARG A 588 -1.73 14.60 -19.84
CA ARG A 588 -1.99 14.55 -18.40
C ARG A 588 -1.08 13.57 -17.69
N VAL A 589 -1.03 12.30 -18.17
CA VAL A 589 -0.30 11.21 -17.52
C VAL A 589 1.20 11.29 -17.78
N ARG A 590 1.62 11.78 -18.96
CA ARG A 590 3.04 11.85 -19.39
C ARG A 590 3.76 10.54 -19.19
N PRO A 591 3.33 9.45 -19.88
CA PRO A 591 3.95 8.14 -19.76
C PRO A 591 5.41 8.20 -20.19
N GLN A 592 6.28 7.46 -19.50
CA GLN A 592 7.73 7.45 -19.74
C GLN A 592 8.16 6.50 -20.86
N ASN A 593 7.28 5.56 -21.22
CA ASN A 593 7.53 4.58 -22.28
C ASN A 593 6.22 4.11 -22.91
N LEU A 594 6.32 3.38 -24.02
CA LEU A 594 5.14 2.89 -24.74
C LEU A 594 4.32 1.85 -23.96
N ASP A 595 4.94 1.11 -23.06
CA ASP A 595 4.25 0.14 -22.24
C ASP A 595 3.31 0.84 -21.24
N GLN A 596 3.78 1.87 -20.53
CA GLN A 596 2.92 2.72 -19.70
C GLN A 596 1.81 3.40 -20.53
N ALA A 597 2.18 3.95 -21.69
CA ALA A 597 1.22 4.58 -22.57
C ALA A 597 0.07 3.63 -22.95
N SER A 598 0.35 2.35 -23.18
CA SER A 598 -0.64 1.34 -23.60
C SER A 598 -1.63 0.97 -22.47
N ARG A 599 -1.27 1.17 -21.22
CA ARG A 599 -2.12 0.86 -20.04
C ARG A 599 -3.02 1.99 -19.61
N ILE A 600 -2.85 3.20 -20.14
CA ILE A 600 -3.73 4.32 -19.83
C ILE A 600 -5.15 3.97 -20.29
N SER A 601 -6.12 4.05 -19.38
CA SER A 601 -7.51 3.73 -19.65
C SER A 601 -8.05 4.49 -20.88
N GLY A 602 -8.66 3.78 -21.84
CA GLY A 602 -9.22 4.33 -23.07
C GLY A 602 -8.21 4.59 -24.19
N ILE A 603 -6.94 4.26 -24.03
CA ILE A 603 -5.94 4.24 -25.09
C ILE A 603 -6.07 2.93 -25.89
N THR A 604 -5.97 3.03 -27.21
CA THR A 604 -6.08 1.90 -28.13
C THR A 604 -4.72 1.51 -28.74
N PRO A 605 -4.56 0.28 -29.26
CA PRO A 605 -3.35 -0.10 -30.00
C PRO A 605 -3.03 0.82 -31.19
N ALA A 606 -4.04 1.41 -31.83
CA ALA A 606 -3.84 2.37 -32.91
C ALA A 606 -3.19 3.67 -32.41
N ASP A 607 -3.62 4.17 -31.24
CA ASP A 607 -3.01 5.36 -30.62
C ASP A 607 -1.52 5.10 -30.31
N ILE A 608 -1.19 3.91 -29.78
CA ILE A 608 0.20 3.51 -29.48
C ILE A 608 1.04 3.42 -30.76
N SER A 609 0.48 2.85 -31.83
CA SER A 609 1.19 2.77 -33.13
C SER A 609 1.49 4.16 -33.70
N LEU A 610 0.58 5.12 -33.53
CA LEU A 610 0.81 6.52 -33.94
C LEU A 610 1.92 7.16 -33.10
N VAL A 611 1.88 7.03 -31.78
CA VAL A 611 2.93 7.57 -30.90
C VAL A 611 4.30 6.95 -31.26
N LEU A 612 4.38 5.63 -31.47
CA LEU A 612 5.60 4.94 -31.88
C LEU A 612 6.14 5.50 -33.22
N SER A 613 5.27 5.70 -34.22
CA SER A 613 5.66 6.25 -35.52
C SER A 613 6.27 7.65 -35.40
N TYR A 614 5.73 8.49 -34.51
CA TYR A 614 6.27 9.83 -34.24
C TYR A 614 7.55 9.80 -33.39
N LEU A 615 7.73 8.79 -32.53
CA LEU A 615 8.97 8.59 -31.78
C LEU A 615 10.13 8.20 -32.72
N GLU A 616 9.86 7.29 -33.66
CA GLU A 616 10.88 6.72 -34.56
C GLU A 616 11.17 7.63 -35.77
N ASN A 617 10.27 8.54 -36.15
CA ASN A 617 10.42 9.46 -37.28
C ASN A 617 10.41 10.93 -36.86
N PRO A 618 11.57 11.52 -36.50
CA PRO A 618 11.65 12.93 -36.11
C PRO A 618 11.15 13.91 -37.18
N LYS A 619 11.18 13.52 -38.47
CA LYS A 619 10.66 14.33 -39.61
C LYS A 619 9.15 14.53 -39.56
N LEU A 620 8.40 13.63 -38.87
CA LEU A 620 6.97 13.81 -38.66
C LEU A 620 6.67 14.89 -37.60
N ARG A 621 7.60 15.13 -36.69
CA ARG A 621 7.51 16.18 -35.66
C ARG A 621 7.64 17.59 -36.24
N ASN A 622 8.48 17.78 -37.27
CA ASN A 622 8.84 19.09 -37.81
C ASN A 622 7.92 19.60 -38.95
N LYS A 623 6.91 18.84 -39.38
CA LYS A 623 6.02 19.25 -40.48
C LYS A 623 5.06 20.41 -40.13
N LYS A 624 4.97 20.88 -38.90
CA LYS A 624 4.12 22.02 -38.51
C LYS A 624 4.76 23.40 -38.65
N THR A 625 6.10 23.49 -38.66
CA THR A 625 6.80 24.78 -38.82
C THR A 625 6.73 25.31 -40.26
N SER A 626 6.61 24.44 -41.27
CA SER A 626 6.55 24.88 -42.67
C SER A 626 5.15 25.16 -43.22
N ALA A 627 4.08 24.71 -42.53
CA ALA A 627 2.70 24.94 -42.94
C ALA A 627 2.10 26.24 -42.37
N ALA A 628 2.68 26.78 -41.30
CA ALA A 628 2.28 28.05 -40.71
C ALA A 628 2.90 29.28 -41.43
N GLU A 629 4.06 29.10 -42.09
CA GLU A 629 4.74 30.15 -42.85
C GLU A 629 4.20 30.33 -44.27
N SER A 630 3.36 29.42 -44.78
CA SER A 630 2.80 29.51 -46.14
C SER A 630 1.40 30.13 -46.22
N ILE A 631 0.79 30.57 -45.09
CA ILE A 631 -0.56 31.20 -45.09
C ILE A 631 -0.49 32.73 -44.95
N ASP A 632 0.66 33.32 -44.60
CA ASP A 632 0.82 34.79 -44.51
C ASP A 632 1.44 35.43 -45.76
N GLY A 633 1.56 34.68 -46.88
CA GLY A 633 2.21 35.13 -48.12
C GLY A 633 1.28 35.60 -49.25
N ASP A 634 -0.05 35.44 -49.17
CA ASP A 634 -0.97 35.80 -50.26
C ASP A 634 -2.14 36.68 -49.78
N ILE A 635 -1.83 37.89 -49.29
CA ILE A 635 -2.77 39.05 -49.30
C ILE A 635 -1.92 40.32 -49.53
N GLN A 636 -1.67 40.62 -50.78
CA GLN A 636 -1.46 41.96 -51.28
C GLN A 636 -2.37 42.22 -52.48
#